data_4654b3c1d22b4818fd4773cf44d24ed5
#
_entry.id   4654b3c1d22b4818fd4773cf44d24ed5
#
_cell.length_a   1.000
_cell.length_b   1.000
_cell.length_c   1.000
_cell.angle_alpha   90.00
_cell.angle_beta   90.00
_cell.angle_gamma   90.00
#
_symmetry.space_group_name_H-M   'P 1'
#
loop_
_entity.id
_entity.type
_entity.pdbx_description
1 polymer ?
#
loop_
_entity_poly.entity_id
_entity_poly.type
_entity_poly.pdbx_seq_one_letter_code
_entity_poly.pdbx_strand_id
1 'polypeptide(L)'
;MHENQRARLILKTLNKIYPKTPIPLRHNSKFTLLVSVLLSAQCTDINVNNVTKNIYPKYNKPEHFVKLGRKKIEKLIKSIGIFRVKAKSIYLLSKILLGKHGGKVPKSFEDLEKLPGVGHKTASVVMSQGFGLPAFPVDTHIHRLAQRWGLTSGKNVIQTEKDLKRLFPKKSWNKLHLQIIYYGRQFCTAKNCYGIACKICTTCYSSRKKIVKTLKA
;
A
#
# COMPACT_ATOMS: atom_id res chain seq x y z
N MET A 1 0.91 29.48 0.99
CA MET A 1 0.75 28.66 -0.24
C MET A 1 -0.58 27.94 -0.17
N HIS A 2 -1.44 28.04 -1.21
CA HIS A 2 -2.71 27.33 -1.29
C HIS A 2 -2.54 25.83 -1.51
N GLU A 3 -3.56 25.03 -1.18
CA GLU A 3 -3.56 23.57 -1.25
C GLU A 3 -3.16 23.04 -2.65
N ASN A 4 -3.74 23.58 -3.72
CA ASN A 4 -3.42 23.20 -5.09
C ASN A 4 -1.98 23.53 -5.49
N GLN A 5 -1.41 24.63 -4.99
CA GLN A 5 0.00 24.98 -5.23
C GLN A 5 0.93 23.99 -4.52
N ARG A 6 0.60 23.60 -3.27
CA ARG A 6 1.33 22.57 -2.54
C ARG A 6 1.29 21.23 -3.28
N ALA A 7 0.11 20.82 -3.76
CA ALA A 7 -0.04 19.56 -4.48
C ALA A 7 0.82 19.56 -5.77
N ARG A 8 0.84 20.64 -6.55
CA ARG A 8 1.70 20.76 -7.75
C ARG A 8 3.18 20.69 -7.40
N LEU A 9 3.61 21.41 -6.36
CA LEU A 9 4.99 21.39 -5.88
C LEU A 9 5.41 19.98 -5.45
N ILE A 10 4.58 19.32 -4.66
CA ILE A 10 4.83 17.97 -4.15
C ILE A 10 4.97 16.99 -5.32
N LEU A 11 4.04 17.02 -6.27
CA LEU A 11 4.08 16.14 -7.46
C LEU A 11 5.36 16.36 -8.27
N LYS A 12 5.75 17.62 -8.53
CA LYS A 12 6.99 17.97 -9.22
C LYS A 12 8.22 17.47 -8.46
N THR A 13 8.26 17.70 -7.16
CA THR A 13 9.38 17.30 -6.29
C THR A 13 9.53 15.79 -6.24
N LEU A 14 8.44 15.06 -6.02
CA LEU A 14 8.46 13.61 -5.94
C LEU A 14 8.80 12.95 -7.28
N ASN A 15 8.33 13.50 -8.39
CA ASN A 15 8.71 13.02 -9.73
C ASN A 15 10.21 13.20 -10.03
N LYS A 16 10.83 14.25 -9.50
CA LYS A 16 12.27 14.50 -9.64
C LYS A 16 13.07 13.51 -8.77
N ILE A 17 12.65 13.27 -7.52
CA ILE A 17 13.36 12.40 -6.58
C ILE A 17 13.19 10.92 -6.96
N TYR A 18 11.97 10.53 -7.35
CA TYR A 18 11.61 9.15 -7.67
C TYR A 18 11.07 9.03 -9.10
N PRO A 19 11.92 9.09 -10.13
CA PRO A 19 11.49 8.92 -11.52
C PRO A 19 10.90 7.53 -11.77
N LYS A 20 11.39 6.52 -11.05
CA LYS A 20 10.89 5.12 -11.06
C LYS A 20 10.47 4.72 -9.65
N THR A 21 9.38 3.96 -9.54
CA THR A 21 8.84 3.49 -8.26
C THR A 21 8.47 2.00 -8.37
N PRO A 22 9.46 1.08 -8.29
CA PRO A 22 9.17 -0.34 -8.28
C PRO A 22 8.35 -0.70 -7.04
N ILE A 23 7.50 -1.71 -7.15
CA ILE A 23 6.77 -2.25 -6.00
C ILE A 23 7.78 -2.91 -5.06
N PRO A 24 7.81 -2.59 -3.76
CA PRO A 24 8.81 -3.13 -2.84
C PRO A 24 8.58 -4.62 -2.50
N LEU A 25 7.40 -5.16 -2.80
CA LEU A 25 7.01 -6.53 -2.50
C LEU A 25 7.33 -7.47 -3.67
N ARG A 26 8.02 -8.58 -3.38
CA ARG A 26 8.29 -9.65 -4.35
C ARG A 26 6.99 -10.28 -4.84
N HIS A 27 6.84 -10.37 -6.15
CA HIS A 27 5.73 -11.05 -6.83
C HIS A 27 6.13 -11.38 -8.28
N ASN A 28 5.43 -12.33 -8.89
CA ASN A 28 5.60 -12.71 -10.31
C ASN A 28 4.25 -12.84 -11.05
N SER A 29 3.15 -12.62 -10.35
CA SER A 29 1.80 -12.64 -10.89
C SER A 29 0.87 -11.75 -10.06
N LYS A 30 -0.35 -11.48 -10.57
CA LYS A 30 -1.37 -10.75 -9.81
C LYS A 30 -1.78 -11.48 -8.53
N PHE A 31 -1.79 -12.82 -8.57
CA PHE A 31 -2.08 -13.64 -7.40
C PHE A 31 -0.97 -13.52 -6.34
N THR A 32 0.28 -13.65 -6.72
CA THR A 32 1.40 -13.50 -5.76
C THR A 32 1.53 -12.06 -5.26
N LEU A 33 1.15 -11.05 -6.05
CA LEU A 33 1.03 -9.67 -5.58
C LEU A 33 -0.06 -9.55 -4.50
N LEU A 34 -1.27 -10.08 -4.75
CA LEU A 34 -2.36 -10.09 -3.78
C LEU A 34 -1.93 -10.75 -2.46
N VAL A 35 -1.28 -11.92 -2.53
CA VAL A 35 -0.76 -12.63 -1.36
C VAL A 35 0.31 -11.80 -0.65
N SER A 36 1.27 -11.21 -1.37
CA SER A 36 2.33 -10.37 -0.77
C SER A 36 1.76 -9.14 -0.06
N VAL A 37 0.77 -8.47 -0.66
CA VAL A 37 0.11 -7.31 -0.04
C VAL A 37 -0.67 -7.72 1.20
N LEU A 38 -1.37 -8.87 1.17
CA LEU A 38 -2.04 -9.41 2.36
C LEU A 38 -1.03 -9.72 3.48
N LEU A 39 0.11 -10.33 3.13
CA LEU A 39 1.17 -10.63 4.10
C LEU A 39 1.82 -9.37 4.68
N SER A 40 1.88 -8.26 3.95
CA SER A 40 2.51 -7.01 4.40
C SER A 40 1.71 -6.24 5.45
N ALA A 41 0.44 -6.58 5.68
CA ALA A 41 -0.33 -5.97 6.76
C ALA A 41 0.36 -6.22 8.12
N GLN A 42 0.73 -5.15 8.83
CA GLN A 42 1.46 -5.20 10.11
C GLN A 42 2.76 -6.04 10.02
N CYS A 43 3.44 -5.99 8.86
CA CYS A 43 4.72 -6.67 8.66
C CYS A 43 5.61 -5.84 7.71
N THR A 44 6.92 -5.92 7.89
CA THR A 44 7.85 -5.21 7.01
C THR A 44 7.95 -5.89 5.64
N ASP A 45 8.14 -5.08 4.58
CA ASP A 45 8.33 -5.60 3.22
C ASP A 45 9.54 -6.56 3.14
N ILE A 46 10.60 -6.29 3.92
CA ILE A 46 11.80 -7.14 4.00
C ILE A 46 11.43 -8.54 4.50
N ASN A 47 10.66 -8.63 5.60
CA ASN A 47 10.25 -9.93 6.14
C ASN A 47 9.32 -10.69 5.18
N VAL A 48 8.36 -9.98 4.56
CA VAL A 48 7.50 -10.57 3.53
C VAL A 48 8.34 -11.12 2.37
N ASN A 49 9.31 -10.35 1.87
CA ASN A 49 10.18 -10.76 0.77
C ASN A 49 11.05 -11.96 1.12
N ASN A 50 11.58 -12.02 2.35
CA ASN A 50 12.37 -13.17 2.83
C ASN A 50 11.55 -14.45 2.86
N VAL A 51 10.30 -14.38 3.30
CA VAL A 51 9.38 -15.52 3.33
C VAL A 51 8.96 -15.92 1.90
N THR A 52 8.52 -14.96 1.10
CA THR A 52 7.98 -15.24 -0.25
C THR A 52 9.05 -15.69 -1.24
N LYS A 53 10.32 -15.32 -1.02
CA LYS A 53 11.47 -15.82 -1.81
C LYS A 53 11.52 -17.35 -1.87
N ASN A 54 11.16 -18.01 -0.78
CA ASN A 54 11.20 -19.47 -0.67
C ASN A 54 9.87 -20.15 -1.07
N ILE A 55 8.77 -19.39 -1.10
CA ILE A 55 7.43 -19.90 -1.38
C ILE A 55 7.12 -19.84 -2.86
N TYR A 56 7.30 -18.70 -3.52
CA TYR A 56 6.82 -18.45 -4.87
C TYR A 56 7.48 -19.28 -5.99
N PRO A 57 8.74 -19.74 -5.87
CA PRO A 57 9.28 -20.69 -6.85
C PRO A 57 8.48 -22.01 -6.95
N LYS A 58 7.88 -22.44 -5.82
CA LYS A 58 7.14 -23.71 -5.73
C LYS A 58 5.62 -23.51 -5.73
N TYR A 59 5.13 -22.42 -5.11
CA TYR A 59 3.71 -22.19 -4.85
C TYR A 59 3.34 -20.76 -5.28
N ASN A 60 2.84 -20.59 -6.51
CA ASN A 60 2.56 -19.28 -7.11
C ASN A 60 1.18 -19.15 -7.75
N LYS A 61 0.32 -20.18 -7.58
CA LYS A 61 -1.06 -20.23 -8.08
C LYS A 61 -2.04 -20.59 -6.96
N PRO A 62 -3.33 -20.20 -7.05
CA PRO A 62 -4.35 -20.56 -6.06
C PRO A 62 -4.43 -22.06 -5.77
N GLU A 63 -4.33 -22.90 -6.81
CA GLU A 63 -4.38 -24.35 -6.69
C GLU A 63 -3.31 -24.90 -5.74
N HIS A 64 -2.11 -24.34 -5.81
CA HIS A 64 -1.01 -24.75 -4.95
C HIS A 64 -1.33 -24.50 -3.48
N PHE A 65 -1.92 -23.35 -3.15
CA PHE A 65 -2.27 -22.99 -1.77
C PHE A 65 -3.46 -23.80 -1.25
N VAL A 66 -4.42 -24.15 -2.10
CA VAL A 66 -5.51 -25.05 -1.72
C VAL A 66 -4.95 -26.47 -1.46
N LYS A 67 -4.07 -27.00 -2.31
CA LYS A 67 -3.42 -28.30 -2.13
C LYS A 67 -2.54 -28.35 -0.88
N LEU A 68 -1.83 -27.27 -0.56
CA LEU A 68 -1.04 -27.17 0.69
C LEU A 68 -1.90 -27.29 1.93
N GLY A 69 -3.10 -26.72 1.91
CA GLY A 69 -3.97 -26.62 3.07
C GLY A 69 -3.46 -25.62 4.12
N ARG A 70 -4.39 -25.17 4.97
CA ARG A 70 -4.14 -24.10 5.95
C ARG A 70 -2.93 -24.36 6.85
N LYS A 71 -2.80 -25.56 7.43
CA LYS A 71 -1.72 -25.87 8.38
C LYS A 71 -0.32 -25.78 7.78
N LYS A 72 -0.15 -26.20 6.50
CA LYS A 72 1.15 -26.08 5.81
C LYS A 72 1.44 -24.62 5.47
N ILE A 73 0.44 -23.82 5.05
CA ILE A 73 0.58 -22.36 4.84
C ILE A 73 1.02 -21.69 6.15
N GLU A 74 0.41 -21.98 7.28
CA GLU A 74 0.81 -21.47 8.60
C GLU A 74 2.29 -21.72 8.91
N LYS A 75 2.78 -22.93 8.62
CA LYS A 75 4.20 -23.27 8.80
C LYS A 75 5.11 -22.43 7.90
N LEU A 76 4.73 -22.26 6.63
CA LEU A 76 5.52 -21.49 5.64
C LEU A 76 5.63 -20.00 5.98
N ILE A 77 4.61 -19.39 6.59
CA ILE A 77 4.57 -17.98 6.91
C ILE A 77 4.69 -17.69 8.42
N LYS A 78 5.25 -18.62 9.22
CA LYS A 78 5.29 -18.54 10.69
C LYS A 78 5.97 -17.27 11.23
N SER A 79 6.95 -16.72 10.49
CA SER A 79 7.65 -15.47 10.86
C SER A 79 6.83 -14.20 10.58
N ILE A 80 5.71 -14.29 9.86
CA ILE A 80 4.84 -13.16 9.56
C ILE A 80 3.89 -12.91 10.76
N GLY A 81 3.76 -11.66 11.17
CA GLY A 81 2.80 -11.28 12.22
C GLY A 81 1.38 -11.75 11.90
N ILE A 82 0.65 -12.21 12.93
CA ILE A 82 -0.74 -12.76 12.82
C ILE A 82 -0.87 -13.85 11.74
N PHE A 83 0.16 -14.66 11.60
CA PHE A 83 0.29 -15.67 10.53
C PHE A 83 -0.88 -16.65 10.44
N ARG A 84 -1.51 -17.05 11.56
CA ARG A 84 -2.65 -17.97 11.56
C ARG A 84 -3.88 -17.39 10.84
N VAL A 85 -4.17 -16.11 11.08
CA VAL A 85 -5.26 -15.39 10.41
C VAL A 85 -4.94 -15.22 8.91
N LYS A 86 -3.72 -14.82 8.59
CA LYS A 86 -3.26 -14.66 7.20
C LYS A 86 -3.27 -15.97 6.42
N ALA A 87 -2.83 -17.07 7.04
CA ALA A 87 -2.88 -18.39 6.42
C ALA A 87 -4.31 -18.85 6.14
N LYS A 88 -5.24 -18.62 7.08
CA LYS A 88 -6.68 -18.86 6.86
C LYS A 88 -7.19 -18.03 5.70
N SER A 89 -6.87 -16.74 5.66
CA SER A 89 -7.29 -15.84 4.57
C SER A 89 -6.74 -16.30 3.23
N ILE A 90 -5.44 -16.60 3.12
CA ILE A 90 -4.82 -17.08 1.87
C ILE A 90 -5.45 -18.39 1.40
N TYR A 91 -5.69 -19.32 2.29
CA TYR A 91 -6.34 -20.58 1.95
C TYR A 91 -7.76 -20.36 1.41
N LEU A 92 -8.57 -19.58 2.13
CA LEU A 92 -9.96 -19.32 1.75
C LEU A 92 -10.09 -18.50 0.47
N LEU A 93 -9.29 -17.41 0.32
CA LEU A 93 -9.31 -16.63 -0.93
C LEU A 93 -8.88 -17.47 -2.12
N SER A 94 -7.92 -18.39 -1.96
CA SER A 94 -7.51 -19.30 -3.03
C SER A 94 -8.65 -20.23 -3.46
N LYS A 95 -9.44 -20.75 -2.51
CA LYS A 95 -10.64 -21.55 -2.80
C LYS A 95 -11.69 -20.72 -3.56
N ILE A 96 -11.93 -19.47 -3.12
CA ILE A 96 -12.90 -18.58 -3.79
C ILE A 96 -12.42 -18.24 -5.20
N LEU A 97 -11.13 -17.95 -5.39
CA LEU A 97 -10.58 -17.67 -6.71
C LEU A 97 -10.79 -18.85 -7.67
N LEU A 98 -10.58 -20.08 -7.20
CA LEU A 98 -10.83 -21.28 -8.03
C LEU A 98 -12.31 -21.47 -8.34
N GLY A 99 -13.17 -21.41 -7.33
CA GLY A 99 -14.58 -21.73 -7.49
C GLY A 99 -15.39 -20.65 -8.20
N LYS A 100 -15.01 -19.36 -8.06
CA LYS A 100 -15.82 -18.24 -8.58
C LYS A 100 -15.13 -17.41 -9.67
N HIS A 101 -13.80 -17.46 -9.77
CA HIS A 101 -13.02 -16.59 -10.66
C HIS A 101 -12.08 -17.36 -11.60
N GLY A 102 -12.26 -18.67 -11.76
CA GLY A 102 -11.44 -19.51 -12.65
C GLY A 102 -9.94 -19.43 -12.33
N GLY A 103 -9.58 -19.32 -11.04
CA GLY A 103 -8.21 -19.21 -10.58
C GLY A 103 -7.55 -17.84 -10.82
N LYS A 104 -8.28 -16.86 -11.31
CA LYS A 104 -7.79 -15.51 -11.63
C LYS A 104 -8.15 -14.51 -10.53
N VAL A 105 -7.29 -13.52 -10.31
CA VAL A 105 -7.58 -12.38 -9.43
C VAL A 105 -8.62 -11.48 -10.11
N PRO A 106 -9.77 -11.17 -9.47
CA PRO A 106 -10.79 -10.32 -10.08
C PRO A 106 -10.31 -8.89 -10.29
N LYS A 107 -10.89 -8.22 -11.31
CA LYS A 107 -10.52 -6.86 -11.73
C LYS A 107 -11.58 -5.84 -11.29
N SER A 108 -12.18 -6.03 -10.11
CA SER A 108 -13.13 -5.08 -9.53
C SER A 108 -12.84 -4.91 -8.04
N PHE A 109 -13.13 -3.72 -7.50
CA PHE A 109 -13.04 -3.48 -6.05
C PHE A 109 -14.01 -4.36 -5.28
N GLU A 110 -15.24 -4.46 -5.79
CA GLU A 110 -16.30 -5.24 -5.16
C GLU A 110 -15.91 -6.70 -4.95
N ASP A 111 -15.38 -7.35 -5.97
CA ASP A 111 -14.99 -8.76 -5.87
C ASP A 111 -13.70 -8.96 -5.08
N LEU A 112 -12.75 -8.00 -5.17
CA LEU A 112 -11.52 -8.05 -4.37
C LEU A 112 -11.82 -7.92 -2.88
N GLU A 113 -12.69 -6.99 -2.48
CA GLU A 113 -13.03 -6.74 -1.08
C GLU A 113 -13.88 -7.86 -0.45
N LYS A 114 -14.56 -8.68 -1.28
CA LYS A 114 -15.22 -9.92 -0.81
C LYS A 114 -14.24 -11.04 -0.48
N LEU A 115 -12.98 -10.94 -0.91
CA LEU A 115 -11.97 -11.96 -0.61
C LEU A 115 -11.51 -11.87 0.85
N PRO A 116 -11.41 -13.00 1.58
CA PRO A 116 -10.95 -13.02 2.97
C PRO A 116 -9.58 -12.37 3.15
N GLY A 117 -9.50 -11.38 4.04
CA GLY A 117 -8.28 -10.64 4.37
C GLY A 117 -7.92 -9.53 3.36
N VAL A 118 -8.80 -9.23 2.42
CA VAL A 118 -8.64 -8.16 1.44
C VAL A 118 -9.56 -6.99 1.81
N GLY A 119 -8.98 -5.96 2.42
CA GLY A 119 -9.70 -4.71 2.65
C GLY A 119 -9.44 -3.70 1.53
N HIS A 120 -10.07 -2.51 1.61
CA HIS A 120 -10.00 -1.45 0.61
C HIS A 120 -8.55 -1.08 0.21
N LYS A 121 -7.65 -0.94 1.17
CA LYS A 121 -6.24 -0.62 0.90
C LYS A 121 -5.55 -1.74 0.09
N THR A 122 -5.78 -3.00 0.42
CA THR A 122 -5.22 -4.15 -0.32
C THR A 122 -5.79 -4.22 -1.73
N ALA A 123 -7.11 -4.07 -1.89
CA ALA A 123 -7.77 -4.00 -3.19
C ALA A 123 -7.19 -2.86 -4.04
N SER A 124 -7.04 -1.66 -3.46
CA SER A 124 -6.46 -0.49 -4.14
C SER A 124 -5.03 -0.74 -4.64
N VAL A 125 -4.18 -1.44 -3.86
CA VAL A 125 -2.81 -1.80 -4.32
C VAL A 125 -2.89 -2.79 -5.48
N VAL A 126 -3.73 -3.82 -5.40
CA VAL A 126 -3.89 -4.80 -6.48
C VAL A 126 -4.44 -4.14 -7.74
N MET A 127 -5.42 -3.26 -7.63
CA MET A 127 -5.97 -2.51 -8.76
C MET A 127 -4.91 -1.61 -9.41
N SER A 128 -4.16 -0.85 -8.60
CA SER A 128 -3.16 0.08 -9.13
C SER A 128 -1.93 -0.64 -9.68
N GLN A 129 -1.36 -1.56 -8.93
CA GLN A 129 -0.08 -2.17 -9.26
C GLN A 129 -0.20 -3.48 -10.05
N GLY A 130 -1.26 -4.24 -9.82
CA GLY A 130 -1.51 -5.50 -10.52
C GLY A 130 -2.22 -5.33 -11.86
N PHE A 131 -3.14 -4.38 -11.95
CA PHE A 131 -3.94 -4.13 -13.15
C PHE A 131 -3.61 -2.80 -13.85
N GLY A 132 -2.79 -1.95 -13.28
CA GLY A 132 -2.50 -0.61 -13.84
C GLY A 132 -3.69 0.36 -13.80
N LEU A 133 -4.76 0.00 -13.10
CA LEU A 133 -5.95 0.84 -12.99
C LEU A 133 -5.75 1.96 -11.97
N PRO A 134 -6.26 3.17 -12.23
CA PRO A 134 -6.07 4.28 -11.31
C PRO A 134 -6.72 4.02 -9.95
N ALA A 135 -5.89 3.87 -8.92
CA ALA A 135 -6.30 3.78 -7.53
C ALA A 135 -5.28 4.51 -6.63
N PHE A 136 -5.72 5.00 -5.49
CA PHE A 136 -4.85 5.72 -4.55
C PHE A 136 -4.86 5.01 -3.19
N PRO A 137 -4.07 3.95 -3.02
CA PRO A 137 -3.99 3.25 -1.74
C PRO A 137 -3.46 4.18 -0.65
N VAL A 138 -4.22 4.41 0.40
CA VAL A 138 -3.78 5.24 1.54
C VAL A 138 -3.33 4.33 2.68
N ASP A 139 -2.05 4.45 3.05
CA ASP A 139 -1.47 3.80 4.22
C ASP A 139 -1.12 4.82 5.31
N THR A 140 -0.54 4.35 6.41
CA THR A 140 -0.12 5.20 7.53
C THR A 140 0.91 6.26 7.13
N HIS A 141 1.79 5.98 6.15
CA HIS A 141 2.74 6.96 5.63
C HIS A 141 2.03 8.07 4.85
N ILE A 142 1.16 7.69 3.92
CA ILE A 142 0.41 8.63 3.09
C ILE A 142 -0.51 9.49 3.94
N HIS A 143 -1.26 8.87 4.86
CA HIS A 143 -2.16 9.58 5.76
C HIS A 143 -1.41 10.62 6.61
N ARG A 144 -0.27 10.25 7.18
CA ARG A 144 0.60 11.16 7.95
C ARG A 144 1.16 12.31 7.10
N LEU A 145 1.71 11.99 5.93
CA LEU A 145 2.34 12.99 5.09
C LEU A 145 1.32 13.96 4.49
N ALA A 146 0.17 13.47 4.07
CA ALA A 146 -0.92 14.30 3.56
C ALA A 146 -1.35 15.37 4.59
N GLN A 147 -1.44 15.00 5.88
CA GLN A 147 -1.70 15.94 6.96
C GLN A 147 -0.55 16.94 7.15
N ARG A 148 0.70 16.46 7.21
CA ARG A 148 1.88 17.33 7.37
C ARG A 148 2.05 18.33 6.25
N TRP A 149 1.65 17.94 5.05
CA TRP A 149 1.70 18.78 3.85
C TRP A 149 0.43 19.63 3.65
N GLY A 150 -0.56 19.50 4.54
CA GLY A 150 -1.82 20.25 4.50
C GLY A 150 -2.65 19.96 3.25
N LEU A 151 -2.66 18.70 2.81
CA LEU A 151 -3.45 18.19 1.70
C LEU A 151 -4.76 17.53 2.15
N THR A 152 -4.95 17.37 3.45
CA THR A 152 -6.13 16.77 4.07
C THR A 152 -6.26 17.24 5.51
N SER A 153 -7.49 17.26 6.02
CA SER A 153 -7.76 17.43 7.46
C SER A 153 -7.30 16.23 8.30
N GLY A 154 -7.13 15.07 7.68
CA GLY A 154 -6.70 13.84 8.35
C GLY A 154 -7.76 13.21 9.25
N LYS A 155 -9.05 13.52 9.07
CA LYS A 155 -10.14 12.93 9.85
C LYS A 155 -10.09 11.39 9.89
N ASN A 156 -9.85 10.78 8.73
CA ASN A 156 -9.63 9.35 8.56
C ASN A 156 -8.99 9.07 7.20
N VAL A 157 -8.65 7.81 6.92
CA VAL A 157 -8.01 7.40 5.65
C VAL A 157 -8.92 7.58 4.44
N ILE A 158 -10.23 7.43 4.60
CA ILE A 158 -11.22 7.62 3.52
C ILE A 158 -11.24 9.08 3.08
N GLN A 159 -11.29 10.01 4.03
CA GLN A 159 -11.21 11.44 3.73
C GLN A 159 -9.88 11.80 3.07
N THR A 160 -8.78 11.25 3.57
CA THR A 160 -7.45 11.46 2.96
C THR A 160 -7.40 10.97 1.52
N GLU A 161 -7.94 9.79 1.22
CA GLU A 161 -8.01 9.27 -0.15
C GLU A 161 -8.83 10.19 -1.05
N LYS A 162 -9.98 10.64 -0.59
CA LYS A 162 -10.87 11.59 -1.32
C LYS A 162 -10.15 12.90 -1.63
N ASP A 163 -9.48 13.49 -0.63
CA ASP A 163 -8.75 14.74 -0.80
C ASP A 163 -7.58 14.61 -1.79
N LEU A 164 -6.79 13.54 -1.68
CA LEU A 164 -5.68 13.30 -2.59
C LEU A 164 -6.15 13.01 -4.02
N LYS A 165 -7.25 12.27 -4.20
CA LYS A 165 -7.85 12.05 -5.51
C LYS A 165 -8.36 13.34 -6.16
N ARG A 166 -8.87 14.28 -5.37
CA ARG A 166 -9.29 15.62 -5.84
C ARG A 166 -8.11 16.48 -6.26
N LEU A 167 -7.00 16.43 -5.52
CA LEU A 167 -5.84 17.30 -5.70
C LEU A 167 -4.88 16.86 -6.80
N PHE A 168 -4.77 15.56 -7.04
CA PHE A 168 -3.81 15.02 -7.99
C PHE A 168 -4.48 14.44 -9.23
N PRO A 169 -3.89 14.65 -10.42
CA PRO A 169 -4.44 14.09 -11.66
C PRO A 169 -4.43 12.56 -11.61
N LYS A 170 -5.53 11.95 -12.05
CA LYS A 170 -5.80 10.50 -12.01
C LYS A 170 -4.65 9.65 -12.55
N LYS A 171 -4.00 10.11 -13.63
CA LYS A 171 -2.83 9.44 -14.24
C LYS A 171 -1.60 9.34 -13.33
N SER A 172 -1.51 10.16 -12.28
CA SER A 172 -0.38 10.15 -11.34
C SER A 172 -0.57 9.21 -10.14
N TRP A 173 -1.79 8.77 -9.84
CA TRP A 173 -2.12 8.09 -8.59
C TRP A 173 -1.28 6.84 -8.33
N ASN A 174 -1.15 5.95 -9.34
CA ASN A 174 -0.44 4.68 -9.22
C ASN A 174 1.06 4.84 -8.92
N LYS A 175 1.67 5.92 -9.37
CA LYS A 175 3.07 6.24 -9.10
C LYS A 175 3.21 7.03 -7.81
N LEU A 176 2.35 8.04 -7.64
CA LEU A 176 2.44 9.01 -6.57
C LEU A 176 2.31 8.37 -5.18
N HIS A 177 1.42 7.39 -5.00
CA HIS A 177 1.30 6.73 -3.70
C HIS A 177 2.60 6.03 -3.27
N LEU A 178 3.31 5.37 -4.19
CA LEU A 178 4.62 4.77 -3.89
C LEU A 178 5.68 5.85 -3.62
N GLN A 179 5.68 6.94 -4.38
CA GLN A 179 6.59 8.07 -4.15
C GLN A 179 6.41 8.67 -2.75
N ILE A 180 5.16 8.83 -2.30
CA ILE A 180 4.86 9.34 -0.96
C ILE A 180 5.35 8.37 0.11
N ILE A 181 5.14 7.07 -0.06
CA ILE A 181 5.63 6.03 0.87
C ILE A 181 7.16 6.09 0.97
N TYR A 182 7.87 6.12 -0.16
CA TYR A 182 9.33 6.21 -0.16
C TYR A 182 9.83 7.48 0.51
N TYR A 183 9.24 8.62 0.18
CA TYR A 183 9.59 9.89 0.81
C TYR A 183 9.32 9.88 2.33
N GLY A 184 8.23 9.25 2.73
CA GLY A 184 7.86 9.09 4.13
C GLY A 184 8.81 8.20 4.93
N ARG A 185 9.43 7.23 4.28
CA ARG A 185 10.44 6.36 4.90
C ARG A 185 11.81 7.03 5.00
N GLN A 186 12.19 7.82 4.00
CA GLN A 186 13.53 8.42 3.92
C GLN A 186 13.63 9.79 4.58
N PHE A 187 12.70 10.68 4.33
CA PHE A 187 12.83 12.09 4.67
C PHE A 187 11.78 12.61 5.65
N CYS A 188 10.56 12.08 5.63
CA CYS A 188 9.48 12.55 6.48
C CYS A 188 8.97 11.44 7.41
N THR A 189 9.90 10.90 8.21
CA THR A 189 9.61 9.80 9.12
C THR A 189 8.65 10.20 10.25
N ALA A 190 8.09 9.22 10.95
CA ALA A 190 7.16 9.51 12.06
C ALA A 190 7.85 10.27 13.19
N LYS A 191 9.13 9.94 13.48
CA LYS A 191 9.86 10.42 14.66
C LYS A 191 10.77 11.63 14.40
N ASN A 192 11.19 11.89 13.17
CA ASN A 192 12.26 12.86 12.93
C ASN A 192 11.83 14.15 12.22
N CYS A 193 10.79 14.11 11.36
CA CYS A 193 10.43 15.30 10.60
C CYS A 193 9.36 16.16 11.28
N TYR A 194 8.36 15.54 11.89
CA TYR A 194 7.23 16.22 12.53
C TYR A 194 6.55 17.32 11.70
N GLY A 195 6.75 17.33 10.38
CA GLY A 195 6.16 18.33 9.47
C GLY A 195 6.93 19.65 9.37
N ILE A 196 8.15 19.73 9.89
CA ILE A 196 8.95 20.96 9.98
C ILE A 196 10.38 20.83 9.41
N ALA A 197 10.90 19.63 9.15
CA ALA A 197 12.30 19.45 8.83
C ALA A 197 12.61 19.08 7.37
N CYS A 198 11.79 18.22 6.73
CA CYS A 198 12.09 17.76 5.38
C CYS A 198 11.80 18.83 4.33
N LYS A 199 12.49 18.75 3.19
CA LYS A 199 12.39 19.71 2.09
C LYS A 199 10.94 20.06 1.69
N ILE A 200 10.06 19.09 1.54
CA ILE A 200 8.65 19.36 1.19
C ILE A 200 7.95 20.13 2.31
N CYS A 201 8.15 19.75 3.57
CA CYS A 201 7.53 20.44 4.70
C CYS A 201 8.00 21.90 4.80
N THR A 202 9.31 22.16 4.70
CA THR A 202 9.88 23.50 4.78
C THR A 202 9.48 24.37 3.58
N THR A 203 9.39 23.79 2.39
CA THR A 203 8.92 24.53 1.21
C THR A 203 7.43 24.84 1.25
N CYS A 204 6.60 23.89 1.70
CA CYS A 204 5.15 24.11 1.83
C CYS A 204 4.80 25.12 2.94
N TYR A 205 5.61 25.17 3.99
CA TYR A 205 5.37 25.95 5.21
C TYR A 205 6.68 26.53 5.77
N SER A 206 7.27 27.49 5.07
CA SER A 206 8.58 28.08 5.42
C SER A 206 8.65 28.69 6.82
N SER A 207 7.54 29.22 7.32
CA SER A 207 7.46 29.83 8.67
C SER A 207 7.05 28.86 9.78
N ARG A 208 6.78 27.58 9.45
CA ARG A 208 6.30 26.60 10.44
C ARG A 208 7.43 26.20 11.40
N LYS A 209 7.29 26.57 12.67
CA LYS A 209 8.20 26.15 13.76
C LYS A 209 7.58 25.08 14.67
N LYS A 210 6.25 25.01 14.75
CA LYS A 210 5.54 24.04 15.61
C LYS A 210 5.40 22.70 14.90
N ILE A 211 5.61 21.62 15.66
CA ILE A 211 5.38 20.25 15.18
C ILE A 211 3.93 20.02 14.79
N VAL A 212 3.71 19.20 13.77
CA VAL A 212 2.37 18.79 13.33
C VAL A 212 2.00 17.48 14.00
N LYS A 213 1.07 17.53 14.95
CA LYS A 213 0.42 16.33 15.49
C LYS A 213 -0.53 15.79 14.43
N THR A 214 -0.29 14.56 13.97
CA THR A 214 -1.12 13.89 12.96
C THR A 214 -2.06 12.89 13.62
N LEU A 215 -3.28 12.80 13.12
CA LEU A 215 -4.22 11.76 13.50
C LEU A 215 -3.74 10.40 12.95
N LYS A 216 -4.04 9.33 13.66
CA LYS A 216 -3.70 7.97 13.22
C LYS A 216 -4.58 7.53 12.04
N ALA A 217 -4.05 6.66 11.20
CA ALA A 217 -4.77 6.03 10.11
C ALA A 217 -5.75 4.97 10.64
#